data_de5a6691d3bb229f05f9ff7fe68efb99
#
_entry.id   de5a6691d3bb229f05f9ff7fe68efb99
#
_cell.length_a   1.000
_cell.length_b   1.000
_cell.length_c   1.000
_cell.angle_alpha   90.00
_cell.angle_beta   90.00
_cell.angle_gamma   90.00
#
_symmetry.space_group_name_H-M   'P 1'
#
loop_
_entity.id
_entity.type
_entity.pdbx_description
1 polymer ?
#
loop_
_entity_poly.entity_id
_entity_poly.type
_entity_poly.pdbx_seq_one_letter_code
_entity_poly.pdbx_strand_id
1 'polypeptide(L)'
;MQVVERQVFDIVALNVVSSIPDFQAQDQRNRKFQLRMLRQAIERSPEELQLIVGEVLGLPKRKQEELAKLLRRTTLSAIISAAKLVADRLDFLAGLETMLFDAELKKHFKERSQLHRILADNTWVFGEEFALTVDDQSLTEVLRQCLKATGHEIVVNERVKRVDGTIGIVDLMLSRRVPSAREDEHDHLVVELKAPRVKIGMAETSQVKGYAFAVQEDERFRGVPARWTFWLVSNDMDAYARNEVRQANCPEGVLWESQDHRSRILVKTWAQILHDCRTRLKIFQNELNHNADRDASLDYLKQTYARILQGTHSTGDAEQEDVPGQDVDADDLVPSV
;
A
#
# COMPACT_ATOMS: atom_id res chain seq x y z
N MET A 1 1.84 32.53 32.85
CA MET A 1 1.66 31.05 32.90
C MET A 1 0.27 30.77 33.40
N GLN A 2 -0.57 30.15 32.60
CA GLN A 2 -1.95 29.79 32.98
C GLN A 2 -1.93 28.75 34.11
N VAL A 3 -3.01 28.61 34.85
CA VAL A 3 -3.08 27.68 36.01
C VAL A 3 -2.74 26.24 35.62
N VAL A 4 -3.20 25.81 34.44
CA VAL A 4 -2.94 24.47 33.88
C VAL A 4 -1.44 24.26 33.55
N GLU A 5 -0.81 25.23 32.91
CA GLU A 5 0.63 25.17 32.60
C GLU A 5 1.49 25.05 33.87
N ARG A 6 1.08 25.72 34.94
CA ARG A 6 1.78 25.67 36.22
C ARG A 6 1.65 24.29 36.87
N GLN A 7 0.45 23.71 36.86
CA GLN A 7 0.21 22.39 37.42
C GLN A 7 1.00 21.29 36.67
N VAL A 8 1.00 21.32 35.33
CA VAL A 8 1.77 20.39 34.51
C VAL A 8 3.27 20.58 34.76
N PHE A 9 3.74 21.82 34.83
CA PHE A 9 5.14 22.10 35.11
C PHE A 9 5.54 21.55 36.49
N ASP A 10 4.75 21.77 37.55
CA ASP A 10 5.04 21.31 38.89
C ASP A 10 5.12 19.77 38.98
N ILE A 11 4.17 19.08 38.33
CA ILE A 11 4.16 17.62 38.26
C ILE A 11 5.39 17.08 37.53
N VAL A 12 5.67 17.61 36.35
CA VAL A 12 6.80 17.15 35.51
C VAL A 12 8.13 17.52 36.15
N ALA A 13 8.27 18.72 36.70
CA ALA A 13 9.49 19.16 37.38
C ALA A 13 9.81 18.30 38.59
N LEU A 14 8.82 17.94 39.42
CA LEU A 14 9.00 17.05 40.55
C LEU A 14 9.47 15.64 40.12
N ASN A 15 8.85 15.10 39.08
CA ASN A 15 9.25 13.79 38.54
C ASN A 15 10.63 13.82 37.87
N VAL A 16 10.95 14.86 37.13
CA VAL A 16 12.30 15.04 36.51
C VAL A 16 13.38 15.15 37.59
N VAL A 17 13.14 15.98 38.60
CA VAL A 17 14.09 16.15 39.73
C VAL A 17 14.32 14.84 40.48
N SER A 18 13.29 14.01 40.65
CA SER A 18 13.41 12.72 41.32
C SER A 18 13.97 11.60 40.46
N SER A 19 13.89 11.72 39.12
CA SER A 19 14.26 10.66 38.17
C SER A 19 15.63 10.84 37.54
N ILE A 20 16.22 12.05 37.60
CA ILE A 20 17.57 12.28 37.09
C ILE A 20 18.57 12.01 38.21
N PRO A 21 19.43 10.97 38.06
CA PRO A 21 20.51 10.73 39.01
C PRO A 21 21.38 11.99 39.12
N ASP A 22 21.71 12.37 40.34
CA ASP A 22 22.55 13.52 40.66
C ASP A 22 22.03 14.91 40.23
N PHE A 23 20.73 15.07 39.94
CA PHE A 23 20.16 16.37 39.58
C PHE A 23 20.48 17.45 40.65
N GLN A 24 20.47 17.08 41.91
CA GLN A 24 20.78 17.99 43.03
C GLN A 24 22.32 18.27 43.12
N ALA A 25 23.14 17.35 42.65
CA ALA A 25 24.60 17.48 42.63
C ALA A 25 25.11 18.29 41.43
N GLN A 26 24.27 18.53 40.44
CA GLN A 26 24.64 19.33 39.26
C GLN A 26 24.80 20.82 39.63
N ASP A 27 25.65 21.49 38.83
CA ASP A 27 25.83 22.94 38.92
C ASP A 27 24.50 23.71 38.75
N GLN A 28 24.33 24.78 39.48
CA GLN A 28 23.12 25.63 39.49
C GLN A 28 22.76 26.13 38.10
N ARG A 29 23.75 26.37 37.23
CA ARG A 29 23.53 26.77 35.82
C ARG A 29 22.83 25.67 35.00
N ASN A 30 23.30 24.44 35.11
CA ASN A 30 22.77 23.29 34.41
C ASN A 30 21.34 22.99 34.87
N ARG A 31 21.08 23.02 36.18
CA ARG A 31 19.74 22.83 36.73
C ARG A 31 18.76 23.88 36.21
N LYS A 32 19.16 25.18 36.23
CA LYS A 32 18.34 26.28 35.69
C LYS A 32 18.09 26.13 34.20
N PHE A 33 19.10 25.70 33.43
CA PHE A 33 18.96 25.47 32.00
C PHE A 33 17.96 24.34 31.71
N GLN A 34 18.08 23.19 32.38
CA GLN A 34 17.19 22.04 32.21
C GLN A 34 15.73 22.38 32.57
N LEU A 35 15.53 23.09 33.69
CA LEU A 35 14.19 23.55 34.08
C LEU A 35 13.62 24.60 33.12
N ARG A 36 14.47 25.46 32.53
CA ARG A 36 14.03 26.42 31.50
C ARG A 36 13.62 25.72 30.22
N MET A 37 14.36 24.71 29.77
CA MET A 37 14.04 23.90 28.62
C MET A 37 12.72 23.11 28.82
N LEU A 38 12.56 22.53 30.01
CA LEU A 38 11.31 21.87 30.39
C LEU A 38 10.13 22.84 30.37
N ARG A 39 10.28 24.01 30.98
CA ARG A 39 9.27 25.06 30.96
C ARG A 39 8.92 25.49 29.54
N GLN A 40 9.91 25.68 28.67
CA GLN A 40 9.69 26.08 27.28
C GLN A 40 8.96 24.98 26.47
N ALA A 41 9.23 23.70 26.77
CA ALA A 41 8.50 22.58 26.16
C ALA A 41 7.01 22.57 26.58
N ILE A 42 6.75 22.80 27.86
CA ILE A 42 5.37 22.88 28.41
C ILE A 42 4.61 24.10 27.85
N GLU A 43 5.26 25.26 27.74
CA GLU A 43 4.67 26.49 27.22
C GLU A 43 4.32 26.39 25.72
N ARG A 44 4.98 25.51 24.96
CA ARG A 44 4.69 25.33 23.52
C ARG A 44 3.45 24.49 23.24
N SER A 45 3.19 23.48 24.03
CA SER A 45 2.07 22.55 23.84
C SER A 45 1.59 21.99 25.19
N PRO A 46 0.96 22.84 26.02
CA PRO A 46 0.59 22.46 27.39
C PRO A 46 -0.52 21.39 27.42
N GLU A 47 -1.47 21.45 26.50
CA GLU A 47 -2.61 20.51 26.44
C GLU A 47 -2.16 19.13 25.99
N GLU A 48 -1.36 19.05 24.95
CA GLU A 48 -0.81 17.79 24.45
C GLU A 48 0.11 17.13 25.48
N LEU A 49 0.94 17.93 26.16
CA LEU A 49 1.82 17.39 27.21
C LEU A 49 1.02 16.89 28.40
N GLN A 50 -0.04 17.60 28.80
CA GLN A 50 -0.93 17.17 29.88
C GLN A 50 -1.63 15.85 29.53
N LEU A 51 -2.11 15.70 28.30
CA LEU A 51 -2.71 14.47 27.80
C LEU A 51 -1.69 13.30 27.87
N ILE A 52 -0.49 13.50 27.32
CA ILE A 52 0.56 12.47 27.32
C ILE A 52 0.94 12.04 28.74
N VAL A 53 1.16 13.01 29.64
CA VAL A 53 1.51 12.73 31.04
C VAL A 53 0.35 12.02 31.75
N GLY A 54 -0.89 12.48 31.53
CA GLY A 54 -2.09 11.86 32.09
C GLY A 54 -2.25 10.41 31.67
N GLU A 55 -2.08 10.12 30.38
CA GLU A 55 -2.13 8.76 29.83
C GLU A 55 -1.04 7.88 30.43
N VAL A 56 0.20 8.34 30.50
CA VAL A 56 1.32 7.54 31.05
C VAL A 56 1.13 7.28 32.54
N LEU A 57 0.71 8.28 33.32
CA LEU A 57 0.47 8.12 34.74
C LEU A 57 -0.78 7.28 35.04
N GLY A 58 -1.78 7.29 34.16
CA GLY A 58 -2.99 6.48 34.22
C GLY A 58 -2.77 4.99 33.91
N LEU A 59 -1.63 4.65 33.30
CA LEU A 59 -1.34 3.24 32.99
C LEU A 59 -1.19 2.39 34.27
N PRO A 60 -1.71 1.15 34.28
CA PRO A 60 -1.40 0.18 35.34
C PRO A 60 0.12 -0.01 35.49
N LYS A 61 0.61 -0.23 36.72
CA LYS A 61 2.05 -0.36 37.02
C LYS A 61 2.77 -1.33 36.09
N ARG A 62 2.15 -2.46 35.76
CA ARG A 62 2.68 -3.45 34.82
C ARG A 62 2.95 -2.82 33.42
N LYS A 63 2.02 -2.02 32.90
CA LYS A 63 2.16 -1.36 31.61
C LYS A 63 3.21 -0.25 31.64
N GLN A 64 3.35 0.47 32.75
CA GLN A 64 4.45 1.42 32.94
C GLN A 64 5.81 0.72 32.91
N GLU A 65 5.94 -0.45 33.57
CA GLU A 65 7.17 -1.25 33.56
C GLU A 65 7.47 -1.80 32.15
N GLU A 66 6.46 -2.27 31.41
CA GLU A 66 6.60 -2.71 30.02
C GLU A 66 7.07 -1.57 29.13
N LEU A 67 6.46 -0.37 29.23
CA LEU A 67 6.87 0.81 28.49
C LEU A 67 8.30 1.23 28.83
N ALA A 68 8.67 1.25 30.12
CA ALA A 68 10.03 1.56 30.56
C ALA A 68 11.07 0.56 30.01
N LYS A 69 10.75 -0.73 29.99
CA LYS A 69 11.62 -1.76 29.37
C LYS A 69 11.76 -1.56 27.87
N LEU A 70 10.68 -1.19 27.19
CA LEU A 70 10.70 -0.91 25.75
C LEU A 70 11.55 0.31 25.44
N LEU A 71 11.39 1.40 26.20
CA LEU A 71 12.15 2.65 26.04
C LEU A 71 13.66 2.52 26.31
N ARG A 72 14.11 1.48 27.02
CA ARG A 72 15.53 1.14 27.14
C ARG A 72 16.12 0.55 25.86
N ARG A 73 15.30 0.06 24.94
CA ARG A 73 15.68 -0.66 23.72
C ARG A 73 15.33 0.10 22.44
N THR A 74 14.39 1.03 22.51
CA THR A 74 13.93 1.86 21.39
C THR A 74 13.51 3.23 21.88
N THR A 75 13.23 4.16 20.97
CA THR A 75 12.78 5.52 21.29
C THR A 75 11.25 5.60 21.30
N LEU A 76 10.70 6.56 22.04
CA LEU A 76 9.27 6.86 21.99
C LEU A 76 8.80 7.22 20.57
N SER A 77 9.63 7.97 19.84
CA SER A 77 9.36 8.32 18.44
C SER A 77 9.20 7.08 17.55
N ALA A 78 10.05 6.05 17.71
CA ALA A 78 9.94 4.81 16.96
C ALA A 78 8.65 4.04 17.30
N ILE A 79 8.25 4.03 18.58
CA ILE A 79 6.99 3.41 19.02
C ILE A 79 5.80 4.13 18.38
N ILE A 80 5.79 5.47 18.44
CA ILE A 80 4.73 6.30 17.82
C ILE A 80 4.66 6.05 16.32
N SER A 81 5.81 6.02 15.63
CA SER A 81 5.85 5.76 14.19
C SER A 81 5.29 4.39 13.81
N ALA A 82 5.60 3.35 14.61
CA ALA A 82 5.07 2.02 14.38
C ALA A 82 3.55 1.95 14.60
N ALA A 83 3.04 2.57 15.68
CA ALA A 83 1.61 2.64 15.97
C ALA A 83 0.87 3.45 14.89
N LYS A 84 1.43 4.61 14.49
CA LYS A 84 0.88 5.45 13.44
C LYS A 84 0.80 4.72 12.09
N LEU A 85 1.82 3.95 11.72
CA LEU A 85 1.79 3.17 10.48
C LEU A 85 0.59 2.24 10.41
N VAL A 86 0.24 1.59 11.51
CA VAL A 86 -0.94 0.70 11.56
C VAL A 86 -2.24 1.50 11.52
N ALA A 87 -2.34 2.60 12.27
CA ALA A 87 -3.51 3.48 12.27
C ALA A 87 -3.75 4.04 10.86
N ASP A 88 -2.72 4.61 10.22
CA ASP A 88 -2.79 5.16 8.86
C ASP A 88 -3.27 4.10 7.83
N ARG A 89 -2.85 2.85 7.98
CA ARG A 89 -3.31 1.75 7.12
C ARG A 89 -4.78 1.39 7.35
N LEU A 90 -5.24 1.41 8.58
CA LEU A 90 -6.66 1.16 8.91
C LEU A 90 -7.55 2.28 8.35
N ASP A 91 -7.13 3.54 8.50
CA ASP A 91 -7.82 4.69 7.94
C ASP A 91 -7.78 4.66 6.41
N PHE A 92 -6.64 4.30 5.82
CA PHE A 92 -6.52 4.10 4.37
C PHE A 92 -7.52 3.07 3.85
N LEU A 93 -7.63 1.89 4.49
CA LEU A 93 -8.58 0.85 4.06
C LEU A 93 -10.03 1.29 4.18
N ALA A 94 -10.40 2.01 5.23
CA ALA A 94 -11.75 2.52 5.41
C ALA A 94 -12.09 3.61 4.40
N GLY A 95 -11.15 4.52 4.12
CA GLY A 95 -11.28 5.55 3.08
C GLY A 95 -11.37 4.95 1.67
N LEU A 96 -10.48 3.99 1.35
CA LEU A 96 -10.49 3.29 0.06
C LEU A 96 -11.80 2.51 -0.15
N GLU A 97 -12.29 1.81 0.88
CA GLU A 97 -13.58 1.12 0.82
C GLU A 97 -14.72 2.09 0.49
N THR A 98 -14.72 3.25 1.13
CA THR A 98 -15.72 4.30 0.85
C THR A 98 -15.64 4.76 -0.60
N MET A 99 -14.44 5.01 -1.14
CA MET A 99 -14.26 5.40 -2.54
C MET A 99 -14.71 4.31 -3.53
N LEU A 100 -14.49 3.05 -3.20
CA LEU A 100 -14.81 1.91 -4.08
C LEU A 100 -16.30 1.53 -4.08
N PHE A 101 -17.01 1.70 -2.96
CA PHE A 101 -18.36 1.16 -2.81
C PHE A 101 -19.46 2.22 -2.65
N ASP A 102 -19.13 3.44 -2.26
CA ASP A 102 -20.12 4.51 -2.20
C ASP A 102 -20.71 4.77 -3.60
N ALA A 103 -22.03 4.89 -3.68
CA ALA A 103 -22.74 4.96 -4.95
C ALA A 103 -22.36 6.17 -5.80
N GLU A 104 -22.06 7.30 -5.18
CA GLU A 104 -21.68 8.53 -5.88
C GLU A 104 -20.19 8.58 -6.16
N LEU A 105 -19.35 8.26 -5.17
CA LEU A 105 -17.91 8.35 -5.31
C LEU A 105 -17.36 7.39 -6.37
N LYS A 106 -17.82 6.14 -6.40
CA LYS A 106 -17.33 5.13 -7.37
C LYS A 106 -17.59 5.50 -8.83
N LYS A 107 -18.60 6.33 -9.12
CA LYS A 107 -18.89 6.76 -10.49
C LYS A 107 -17.77 7.62 -11.08
N HIS A 108 -17.11 8.39 -10.23
CA HIS A 108 -16.10 9.36 -10.60
C HIS A 108 -14.66 8.89 -10.27
N PHE A 109 -14.54 7.73 -9.61
CA PHE A 109 -13.23 7.19 -9.23
C PHE A 109 -12.58 6.52 -10.45
N LYS A 110 -11.59 7.19 -11.01
CA LYS A 110 -10.91 6.81 -12.25
C LYS A 110 -9.88 5.71 -11.98
N GLU A 111 -9.80 4.75 -12.90
CA GLU A 111 -8.88 3.62 -12.83
C GLU A 111 -7.42 4.08 -12.89
N ARG A 112 -6.96 4.59 -14.04
CA ARG A 112 -5.56 4.91 -14.28
C ARG A 112 -5.05 6.13 -13.52
N SER A 113 -5.79 7.22 -13.56
CA SER A 113 -5.31 8.48 -12.99
C SER A 113 -5.43 8.57 -11.47
N GLN A 114 -6.24 7.72 -10.84
CA GLN A 114 -6.51 7.77 -9.40
C GLN A 114 -6.25 6.44 -8.70
N LEU A 115 -7.08 5.41 -8.94
CA LEU A 115 -6.98 4.13 -8.24
C LEU A 115 -5.60 3.49 -8.39
N HIS A 116 -5.13 3.37 -9.62
CA HIS A 116 -3.82 2.81 -9.94
C HIS A 116 -2.69 3.54 -9.19
N ARG A 117 -2.64 4.87 -9.27
CA ARG A 117 -1.58 5.66 -8.62
C ARG A 117 -1.60 5.55 -7.09
N ILE A 118 -2.79 5.54 -6.47
CA ILE A 118 -2.94 5.34 -5.03
C ILE A 118 -2.41 3.96 -4.63
N LEU A 119 -2.66 2.92 -5.43
CA LEU A 119 -2.23 1.56 -5.13
C LEU A 119 -0.75 1.32 -5.43
N ALA A 120 -0.17 2.01 -6.40
CA ALA A 120 1.27 1.99 -6.64
C ALA A 120 2.07 2.43 -5.40
N ASP A 121 1.55 3.42 -4.66
CA ASP A 121 2.13 3.87 -3.39
C ASP A 121 1.79 2.92 -2.22
N ASN A 122 0.79 2.04 -2.37
CA ASN A 122 0.25 1.19 -1.29
C ASN A 122 0.25 -0.30 -1.65
N THR A 123 1.35 -0.81 -2.16
CA THR A 123 1.47 -2.21 -2.61
C THR A 123 1.23 -3.24 -1.51
N TRP A 124 1.38 -2.86 -0.23
CA TRP A 124 1.07 -3.69 0.93
C TRP A 124 -0.39 -4.20 0.95
N VAL A 125 -1.29 -3.53 0.22
CA VAL A 125 -2.69 -3.98 0.02
C VAL A 125 -2.72 -5.37 -0.61
N PHE A 126 -1.80 -5.66 -1.51
CA PHE A 126 -1.70 -6.95 -2.21
C PHE A 126 -0.88 -7.99 -1.42
N GLY A 127 -0.07 -7.57 -0.45
CA GLY A 127 0.75 -8.39 0.43
C GLY A 127 1.95 -7.61 0.94
N GLU A 128 2.30 -7.81 2.21
CA GLU A 128 3.43 -7.12 2.86
C GLU A 128 4.79 -7.47 2.22
N GLU A 129 4.86 -8.65 1.63
CA GLU A 129 6.05 -9.18 0.96
C GLU A 129 6.30 -8.55 -0.40
N PHE A 130 5.31 -7.90 -1.00
CA PHE A 130 5.42 -7.35 -2.35
C PHE A 130 5.95 -5.93 -2.40
N ALA A 131 6.78 -5.64 -3.39
CA ALA A 131 7.23 -4.31 -3.75
C ALA A 131 6.90 -4.02 -5.20
N LEU A 132 6.58 -2.76 -5.48
CA LEU A 132 6.40 -2.29 -6.84
C LEU A 132 7.71 -2.46 -7.63
N THR A 133 7.62 -3.14 -8.78
CA THR A 133 8.73 -3.36 -9.69
C THR A 133 8.52 -2.63 -11.00
N VAL A 134 7.28 -2.68 -11.51
CA VAL A 134 6.88 -2.03 -12.77
C VAL A 134 5.51 -1.38 -12.58
N ASP A 135 5.34 -0.19 -13.12
CA ASP A 135 4.19 0.68 -13.01
C ASP A 135 3.79 1.18 -14.40
N ASP A 136 2.60 0.82 -14.87
CA ASP A 136 2.01 1.21 -16.18
C ASP A 136 2.99 1.02 -17.35
N GLN A 137 3.55 -0.19 -17.49
CA GLN A 137 4.57 -0.49 -18.50
C GLN A 137 4.22 -1.72 -19.32
N SER A 138 4.89 -1.83 -20.48
CA SER A 138 4.72 -2.99 -21.36
C SER A 138 5.28 -4.29 -20.78
N LEU A 139 4.76 -5.42 -21.24
CA LEU A 139 5.31 -6.75 -20.92
C LEU A 139 6.80 -6.86 -21.30
N THR A 140 7.27 -6.08 -22.25
CA THR A 140 8.70 -6.00 -22.61
C THR A 140 9.53 -5.43 -21.47
N GLU A 141 9.03 -4.39 -20.81
CA GLU A 141 9.70 -3.82 -19.63
C GLU A 141 9.62 -4.76 -18.43
N VAL A 142 8.49 -5.44 -18.26
CA VAL A 142 8.34 -6.51 -17.26
C VAL A 142 9.44 -7.57 -17.44
N LEU A 143 9.63 -8.06 -18.66
CA LEU A 143 10.70 -9.01 -18.97
C LEU A 143 12.09 -8.45 -18.65
N ARG A 144 12.35 -7.21 -19.04
CA ARG A 144 13.65 -6.53 -18.80
C ARG A 144 13.96 -6.43 -17.30
N GLN A 145 12.99 -6.07 -16.50
CA GLN A 145 13.16 -5.98 -15.05
C GLN A 145 13.35 -7.36 -14.39
N CYS A 146 12.65 -8.39 -14.86
CA CYS A 146 12.85 -9.78 -14.39
C CYS A 146 14.25 -10.28 -14.69
N LEU A 147 14.73 -10.09 -15.92
CA LEU A 147 16.08 -10.50 -16.33
C LEU A 147 17.16 -9.77 -15.51
N LYS A 148 16.97 -8.49 -15.27
CA LYS A 148 17.86 -7.70 -14.41
C LYS A 148 17.89 -8.22 -12.98
N ALA A 149 16.72 -8.57 -12.41
CA ALA A 149 16.62 -9.10 -11.05
C ALA A 149 17.31 -10.47 -10.89
N THR A 150 17.37 -11.28 -11.97
CA THR A 150 18.06 -12.58 -12.00
C THR A 150 19.54 -12.49 -12.38
N GLY A 151 20.08 -11.29 -12.56
CA GLY A 151 21.50 -11.08 -12.92
C GLY A 151 21.82 -11.39 -14.39
N HIS A 152 20.82 -11.53 -15.25
CA HIS A 152 21.03 -11.74 -16.68
C HIS A 152 21.04 -10.39 -17.42
N GLU A 153 22.18 -10.04 -17.98
CA GLU A 153 22.31 -8.91 -18.92
C GLU A 153 21.89 -9.34 -20.34
N ILE A 154 20.61 -9.53 -20.54
CA ILE A 154 20.09 -9.82 -21.88
C ILE A 154 19.51 -8.53 -22.47
N VAL A 155 19.98 -8.17 -23.67
CA VAL A 155 19.41 -7.05 -24.41
C VAL A 155 18.10 -7.51 -25.06
N VAL A 156 16.98 -6.99 -24.55
CA VAL A 156 15.64 -7.31 -25.08
C VAL A 156 15.37 -6.36 -26.25
N ASN A 157 15.67 -6.80 -27.46
CA ASN A 157 15.50 -6.01 -28.70
C ASN A 157 14.11 -6.17 -29.33
N GLU A 158 13.44 -7.27 -29.05
CA GLU A 158 12.12 -7.55 -29.61
C GLU A 158 11.02 -7.36 -28.55
N ARG A 159 9.91 -6.73 -28.95
CA ARG A 159 8.77 -6.52 -28.09
C ARG A 159 8.07 -7.81 -27.76
N VAL A 160 7.67 -7.98 -26.49
CA VAL A 160 6.77 -9.06 -26.06
C VAL A 160 5.38 -8.71 -26.55
N LYS A 161 4.77 -9.60 -27.33
CA LYS A 161 3.41 -9.42 -27.86
C LYS A 161 2.47 -10.41 -27.23
N ARG A 162 1.20 -10.00 -27.04
CA ARG A 162 0.11 -10.92 -26.72
C ARG A 162 -0.14 -11.86 -27.90
N VAL A 163 -0.93 -12.90 -27.67
CA VAL A 163 -1.31 -13.89 -28.71
C VAL A 163 -2.04 -13.23 -29.90
N ASP A 164 -2.74 -12.12 -29.66
CA ASP A 164 -3.40 -11.31 -30.68
C ASP A 164 -2.45 -10.37 -31.46
N GLY A 165 -1.15 -10.38 -31.12
CA GLY A 165 -0.11 -9.56 -31.76
C GLY A 165 0.01 -8.16 -31.17
N THR A 166 -0.85 -7.75 -30.25
CA THR A 166 -0.82 -6.43 -29.60
C THR A 166 0.22 -6.36 -28.48
N ILE A 167 0.61 -5.16 -28.10
CA ILE A 167 1.51 -4.92 -26.96
C ILE A 167 0.66 -4.87 -25.69
N GLY A 168 0.94 -5.75 -24.73
CA GLY A 168 0.26 -5.70 -23.43
C GLY A 168 0.91 -4.68 -22.51
N ILE A 169 0.11 -3.80 -21.92
CA ILE A 169 0.51 -2.90 -20.85
C ILE A 169 -0.11 -3.46 -19.56
N VAL A 170 0.69 -3.63 -18.52
CA VAL A 170 0.23 -4.08 -17.20
C VAL A 170 0.15 -2.88 -16.25
N ASP A 171 -0.89 -2.83 -15.45
CA ASP A 171 -1.06 -1.73 -14.49
C ASP A 171 0.05 -1.78 -13.43
N LEU A 172 0.12 -2.84 -12.67
CA LEU A 172 1.12 -3.00 -11.61
C LEU A 172 1.80 -4.36 -11.73
N MET A 173 3.12 -4.37 -11.65
CA MET A 173 3.87 -5.58 -11.39
C MET A 173 4.60 -5.45 -10.07
N LEU A 174 4.37 -6.39 -9.19
CA LEU A 174 4.94 -6.48 -7.87
C LEU A 174 5.84 -7.69 -7.77
N SER A 175 7.01 -7.53 -7.17
CA SER A 175 7.93 -8.65 -6.92
C SER A 175 8.07 -8.88 -5.44
N ARG A 176 8.20 -10.14 -5.06
CA ARG A 176 8.38 -10.53 -3.66
C ARG A 176 9.76 -10.10 -3.18
N ARG A 177 9.81 -9.38 -2.04
CA ARG A 177 11.06 -8.94 -1.41
C ARG A 177 11.76 -10.04 -0.61
N VAL A 178 10.97 -11.02 -0.14
CA VAL A 178 11.47 -12.14 0.66
C VAL A 178 11.70 -13.31 -0.28
N PRO A 179 12.87 -13.99 -0.24
CA PRO A 179 13.13 -15.16 -1.06
C PRO A 179 12.01 -16.20 -0.90
N SER A 180 11.65 -16.86 -1.99
CA SER A 180 10.75 -17.99 -1.96
C SER A 180 11.37 -19.14 -1.15
N ALA A 181 10.58 -20.18 -0.84
CA ALA A 181 11.08 -21.40 -0.20
C ALA A 181 12.18 -22.12 -1.02
N ARG A 182 12.29 -21.77 -2.30
CA ARG A 182 13.38 -22.17 -3.20
C ARG A 182 14.27 -20.96 -3.44
N GLU A 183 15.55 -21.05 -3.16
CA GLU A 183 16.50 -19.94 -3.18
C GLU A 183 16.59 -19.19 -4.52
N ASP A 184 16.28 -19.87 -5.63
CA ASP A 184 16.41 -19.31 -6.98
C ASP A 184 15.04 -18.94 -7.63
N GLU A 185 13.92 -19.01 -6.90
CA GLU A 185 12.60 -18.78 -7.49
C GLU A 185 12.05 -17.40 -7.10
N HIS A 186 11.72 -16.60 -8.11
CA HIS A 186 11.14 -15.27 -7.95
C HIS A 186 9.61 -15.34 -8.07
N ASP A 187 8.89 -14.78 -7.10
CA ASP A 187 7.44 -14.67 -7.16
C ASP A 187 7.06 -13.27 -7.67
N HIS A 188 6.32 -13.23 -8.76
CA HIS A 188 5.78 -12.00 -9.33
C HIS A 188 4.27 -12.01 -9.29
N LEU A 189 3.71 -10.87 -8.91
CA LEU A 189 2.29 -10.59 -8.95
C LEU A 189 2.03 -9.45 -9.95
N VAL A 190 1.31 -9.75 -11.00
CA VAL A 190 0.79 -8.77 -11.95
C VAL A 190 -0.65 -8.47 -11.58
N VAL A 191 -0.97 -7.21 -11.37
CA VAL A 191 -2.33 -6.77 -11.02
C VAL A 191 -2.87 -5.95 -12.18
N GLU A 192 -3.96 -6.40 -12.73
CA GLU A 192 -4.78 -5.67 -13.70
C GLU A 192 -6.00 -5.14 -12.97
N LEU A 193 -6.08 -3.83 -12.90
CA LEU A 193 -7.15 -3.11 -12.22
C LEU A 193 -8.28 -2.79 -13.20
N LYS A 194 -9.49 -2.74 -12.70
CA LYS A 194 -10.63 -2.18 -13.44
C LYS A 194 -11.34 -1.14 -12.58
N ALA A 195 -11.84 -0.10 -13.23
CA ALA A 195 -12.61 0.93 -12.55
C ALA A 195 -13.72 0.30 -11.69
N PRO A 196 -14.03 0.83 -10.50
CA PRO A 196 -15.00 0.23 -9.58
C PRO A 196 -16.40 0.02 -10.17
N ARG A 197 -16.73 0.77 -11.23
CA ARG A 197 -18.01 0.66 -11.98
C ARG A 197 -18.03 -0.48 -12.99
N VAL A 198 -16.86 -1.00 -13.39
CA VAL A 198 -16.71 -2.04 -14.40
C VAL A 198 -16.92 -3.41 -13.76
N LYS A 199 -17.78 -4.22 -14.34
CA LYS A 199 -17.94 -5.64 -13.99
C LYS A 199 -17.00 -6.46 -14.86
N ILE A 200 -16.22 -7.32 -14.22
CA ILE A 200 -15.37 -8.25 -14.94
C ILE A 200 -16.24 -9.20 -15.76
N GLY A 201 -15.96 -9.28 -17.05
CA GLY A 201 -16.63 -10.14 -18.01
C GLY A 201 -15.66 -10.82 -18.97
N MET A 202 -16.15 -11.19 -20.16
CA MET A 202 -15.35 -11.88 -21.16
C MET A 202 -14.16 -11.01 -21.65
N ALA A 203 -14.35 -9.73 -21.84
CA ALA A 203 -13.31 -8.85 -22.36
C ALA A 203 -12.12 -8.77 -21.39
N GLU A 204 -12.40 -8.50 -20.12
CA GLU A 204 -11.38 -8.35 -19.07
C GLU A 204 -10.67 -9.69 -18.79
N THR A 205 -11.40 -10.81 -18.76
CA THR A 205 -10.80 -12.14 -18.58
C THR A 205 -9.93 -12.52 -19.77
N SER A 206 -10.33 -12.18 -21.00
CA SER A 206 -9.52 -12.41 -22.22
C SER A 206 -8.25 -11.56 -22.21
N GLN A 207 -8.32 -10.32 -21.75
CA GLN A 207 -7.17 -9.44 -21.64
C GLN A 207 -6.11 -10.03 -20.71
N VAL A 208 -6.47 -10.43 -19.48
CA VAL A 208 -5.50 -10.99 -18.54
C VAL A 208 -4.98 -12.37 -18.95
N LYS A 209 -5.80 -13.20 -19.61
CA LYS A 209 -5.34 -14.45 -20.25
C LYS A 209 -4.28 -14.16 -21.31
N GLY A 210 -4.45 -13.09 -22.11
CA GLY A 210 -3.47 -12.65 -23.09
C GLY A 210 -2.12 -12.31 -22.47
N TYR A 211 -2.05 -11.70 -21.30
CA TYR A 211 -0.81 -11.44 -20.58
C TYR A 211 -0.15 -12.73 -20.08
N ALA A 212 -0.92 -13.59 -19.43
CA ALA A 212 -0.40 -14.84 -18.88
C ALA A 212 0.15 -15.77 -20.00
N PHE A 213 -0.54 -15.85 -21.13
CA PHE A 213 -0.10 -16.64 -22.27
C PHE A 213 1.14 -16.04 -22.93
N ALA A 214 1.23 -14.71 -23.08
CA ALA A 214 2.42 -14.05 -23.60
C ALA A 214 3.66 -14.36 -22.74
N VAL A 215 3.51 -14.34 -21.41
CA VAL A 215 4.59 -14.71 -20.48
C VAL A 215 4.93 -16.20 -20.59
N GLN A 216 3.95 -17.09 -20.75
CA GLN A 216 4.17 -18.53 -20.84
C GLN A 216 4.81 -18.96 -22.16
N GLU A 217 4.41 -18.34 -23.28
CA GLU A 217 4.85 -18.73 -24.62
C GLU A 217 6.21 -18.14 -25.00
N ASP A 218 6.56 -16.98 -24.48
CA ASP A 218 7.82 -16.31 -24.78
C ASP A 218 8.99 -17.06 -24.12
N GLU A 219 9.90 -17.58 -24.96
CA GLU A 219 11.06 -18.38 -24.52
C GLU A 219 11.98 -17.63 -23.55
N ARG A 220 12.01 -16.29 -23.64
CA ARG A 220 12.82 -15.45 -22.77
C ARG A 220 12.32 -15.48 -21.33
N PHE A 221 11.00 -15.55 -21.11
CA PHE A 221 10.41 -15.74 -19.78
C PHE A 221 10.61 -17.17 -19.26
N ARG A 222 10.63 -18.19 -20.14
CA ARG A 222 10.87 -19.59 -19.73
C ARG A 222 12.24 -19.79 -19.09
N GLY A 223 13.24 -19.00 -19.49
CA GLY A 223 14.58 -19.03 -18.92
C GLY A 223 14.69 -18.41 -17.53
N VAL A 224 13.66 -17.71 -17.06
CA VAL A 224 13.65 -17.08 -15.75
C VAL A 224 12.99 -18.01 -14.74
N PRO A 225 13.65 -18.36 -13.61
CA PRO A 225 13.06 -19.17 -12.55
C PRO A 225 12.06 -18.32 -11.75
N ALA A 226 10.88 -18.10 -12.32
CA ALA A 226 9.85 -17.23 -11.73
C ALA A 226 8.48 -17.91 -11.71
N ARG A 227 7.70 -17.56 -10.70
CA ARG A 227 6.27 -17.84 -10.63
C ARG A 227 5.50 -16.58 -10.89
N TRP A 228 4.47 -16.70 -11.71
CA TRP A 228 3.63 -15.61 -12.15
C TRP A 228 2.21 -15.77 -11.61
N THR A 229 1.78 -14.81 -10.84
CA THR A 229 0.38 -14.73 -10.42
C THR A 229 -0.22 -13.48 -11.04
N PHE A 230 -1.32 -13.61 -11.76
CA PHE A 230 -2.05 -12.50 -12.35
C PHE A 230 -3.34 -12.31 -11.57
N TRP A 231 -3.58 -11.11 -11.07
CA TRP A 231 -4.85 -10.74 -10.44
C TRP A 231 -5.60 -9.79 -11.35
N LEU A 232 -6.84 -10.14 -11.66
CA LEU A 232 -7.81 -9.26 -12.30
C LEU A 232 -8.76 -8.77 -11.21
N VAL A 233 -8.81 -7.44 -11.00
CA VAL A 233 -9.45 -6.85 -9.82
C VAL A 233 -10.52 -5.84 -10.21
N SER A 234 -11.73 -6.00 -9.68
CA SER A 234 -12.82 -5.02 -9.72
C SER A 234 -13.76 -5.20 -8.53
N ASN A 235 -14.87 -4.43 -8.48
CA ASN A 235 -15.90 -4.61 -7.45
C ASN A 235 -16.77 -5.84 -7.68
N ASP A 236 -17.05 -6.20 -8.92
CA ASP A 236 -18.03 -7.25 -9.25
C ASP A 236 -17.65 -7.99 -10.54
N MET A 237 -18.30 -9.12 -10.75
CA MET A 237 -18.18 -9.96 -11.94
C MET A 237 -19.55 -10.17 -12.56
N ASP A 238 -19.63 -10.33 -13.87
CA ASP A 238 -20.84 -10.75 -14.55
C ASP A 238 -21.09 -12.27 -14.41
N ALA A 239 -22.15 -12.77 -15.02
CA ALA A 239 -22.47 -14.19 -14.97
C ALA A 239 -21.41 -15.05 -15.67
N TYR A 240 -20.81 -14.56 -16.76
CA TYR A 240 -19.77 -15.25 -17.50
C TYR A 240 -18.52 -15.46 -16.62
N ALA A 241 -17.96 -14.39 -16.09
CA ALA A 241 -16.77 -14.46 -15.26
C ALA A 241 -16.99 -15.29 -13.99
N ARG A 242 -18.19 -15.22 -13.37
CA ARG A 242 -18.53 -16.06 -12.22
C ARG A 242 -18.54 -17.54 -12.55
N ASN A 243 -18.97 -17.93 -13.74
CA ASN A 243 -18.93 -19.31 -14.16
C ASN A 243 -17.50 -19.79 -14.47
N GLU A 244 -16.69 -18.92 -15.10
CA GLU A 244 -15.30 -19.21 -15.41
C GLU A 244 -14.44 -19.48 -14.17
N VAL A 245 -14.68 -18.78 -13.06
CA VAL A 245 -13.91 -18.93 -11.81
C VAL A 245 -14.43 -20.00 -10.86
N ARG A 246 -15.52 -20.71 -11.24
CA ARG A 246 -16.14 -21.79 -10.44
C ARG A 246 -15.91 -23.15 -11.08
N GLN A 247 -14.70 -23.45 -11.48
CA GLN A 247 -14.38 -24.75 -12.07
C GLN A 247 -14.27 -25.83 -10.99
N ALA A 248 -14.78 -27.02 -11.28
CA ALA A 248 -14.94 -28.10 -10.30
C ALA A 248 -13.64 -28.58 -9.62
N ASN A 249 -12.49 -28.39 -10.26
CA ASN A 249 -11.20 -28.86 -9.78
C ASN A 249 -10.21 -27.72 -9.47
N CYS A 250 -10.66 -26.48 -9.43
CA CYS A 250 -9.84 -25.32 -9.14
C CYS A 250 -10.29 -24.64 -7.83
N PRO A 251 -9.39 -24.07 -7.05
CA PRO A 251 -9.77 -23.21 -5.94
C PRO A 251 -10.65 -22.05 -6.41
N GLU A 252 -11.55 -21.60 -5.57
CA GLU A 252 -12.44 -20.49 -5.90
C GLU A 252 -11.62 -19.23 -6.29
N GLY A 253 -12.06 -18.56 -7.37
CA GLY A 253 -11.39 -17.39 -7.91
C GLY A 253 -10.29 -17.66 -8.92
N VAL A 254 -9.84 -18.90 -9.09
CA VAL A 254 -8.87 -19.26 -10.12
C VAL A 254 -9.55 -19.33 -11.49
N LEU A 255 -9.13 -18.44 -12.38
CA LEU A 255 -9.60 -18.39 -13.76
C LEU A 255 -8.83 -19.37 -14.66
N TRP A 256 -7.55 -19.52 -14.40
CA TRP A 256 -6.68 -20.39 -15.17
C TRP A 256 -5.36 -20.66 -14.42
N GLU A 257 -4.78 -21.84 -14.63
CA GLU A 257 -3.47 -22.22 -14.10
C GLU A 257 -2.72 -23.06 -15.14
N SER A 258 -1.40 -22.82 -15.28
CA SER A 258 -0.54 -23.58 -16.17
C SER A 258 -0.30 -24.99 -15.63
N GLN A 259 0.00 -25.95 -16.51
CA GLN A 259 0.24 -27.34 -16.12
C GLN A 259 1.47 -27.52 -15.21
N ASP A 260 2.46 -26.65 -15.33
CA ASP A 260 3.66 -26.62 -14.49
C ASP A 260 3.48 -25.84 -13.19
N HIS A 261 2.27 -25.31 -12.94
CA HIS A 261 1.91 -24.47 -11.77
C HIS A 261 2.79 -23.22 -11.59
N ARG A 262 3.46 -22.76 -12.65
CA ARG A 262 4.28 -21.54 -12.62
C ARG A 262 3.51 -20.28 -12.93
N SER A 263 2.39 -20.40 -13.62
CA SER A 263 1.54 -19.25 -13.97
C SER A 263 0.10 -19.52 -13.58
N ARG A 264 -0.55 -18.56 -12.93
CA ARG A 264 -1.96 -18.66 -12.59
C ARG A 264 -2.66 -17.29 -12.66
N ILE A 265 -3.92 -17.32 -13.01
CA ILE A 265 -4.78 -16.13 -13.05
C ILE A 265 -5.86 -16.28 -12.00
N LEU A 266 -6.01 -15.25 -11.16
CA LEU A 266 -7.09 -15.14 -10.19
C LEU A 266 -7.93 -13.91 -10.49
N VAL A 267 -9.24 -14.06 -10.39
CA VAL A 267 -10.17 -12.92 -10.32
C VAL A 267 -10.47 -12.65 -8.86
N LYS A 268 -10.22 -11.42 -8.43
CA LYS A 268 -10.48 -10.98 -7.06
C LYS A 268 -11.39 -9.76 -7.04
N THR A 269 -12.27 -9.72 -6.07
CA THR A 269 -13.06 -8.52 -5.81
C THR A 269 -12.37 -7.64 -4.77
N TRP A 270 -12.62 -6.34 -4.83
CA TRP A 270 -12.15 -5.40 -3.80
C TRP A 270 -12.62 -5.79 -2.41
N ALA A 271 -13.83 -6.33 -2.28
CA ALA A 271 -14.34 -6.81 -0.99
C ALA A 271 -13.44 -7.91 -0.40
N GLN A 272 -12.97 -8.86 -1.23
CA GLN A 272 -12.05 -9.92 -0.79
C GLN A 272 -10.69 -9.34 -0.38
N ILE A 273 -10.11 -8.45 -1.20
CA ILE A 273 -8.80 -7.84 -0.92
C ILE A 273 -8.84 -7.03 0.39
N LEU A 274 -9.87 -6.19 0.57
CA LEU A 274 -10.02 -5.40 1.79
C LEU A 274 -10.28 -6.28 3.03
N HIS A 275 -11.03 -7.38 2.86
CA HIS A 275 -11.22 -8.35 3.93
C HIS A 275 -9.88 -9.00 4.35
N ASP A 276 -9.08 -9.43 3.38
CA ASP A 276 -7.75 -10.01 3.63
C ASP A 276 -6.84 -9.01 4.35
N CYS A 277 -6.84 -7.73 3.91
CA CYS A 277 -6.06 -6.67 4.55
C CYS A 277 -6.49 -6.45 6.01
N ARG A 278 -7.79 -6.35 6.27
CA ARG A 278 -8.32 -6.20 7.64
C ARG A 278 -7.99 -7.39 8.52
N THR A 279 -8.06 -8.59 7.96
CA THR A 279 -7.71 -9.81 8.70
C THR A 279 -6.25 -9.79 9.12
N ARG A 280 -5.33 -9.36 8.25
CA ARG A 280 -3.90 -9.18 8.58
C ARG A 280 -3.68 -8.13 9.67
N LEU A 281 -4.44 -7.04 9.64
CA LEU A 281 -4.30 -5.92 10.59
C LEU A 281 -5.12 -6.09 11.88
N LYS A 282 -6.01 -7.08 11.96
CA LYS A 282 -6.97 -7.23 13.07
C LYS A 282 -6.31 -7.31 14.45
N ILE A 283 -5.21 -8.03 14.58
CA ILE A 283 -4.48 -8.14 15.85
C ILE A 283 -4.00 -6.77 16.30
N PHE A 284 -3.37 -6.02 15.39
CA PHE A 284 -2.86 -4.67 15.68
C PHE A 284 -3.98 -3.67 15.96
N GLN A 285 -5.09 -3.75 15.23
CA GLN A 285 -6.28 -2.93 15.46
C GLN A 285 -6.82 -3.11 16.87
N ASN A 286 -6.94 -4.36 17.32
CA ASN A 286 -7.41 -4.68 18.66
C ASN A 286 -6.45 -4.15 19.75
N GLU A 287 -5.13 -4.31 19.55
CA GLU A 287 -4.12 -3.83 20.52
C GLU A 287 -4.07 -2.30 20.58
N LEU A 288 -4.25 -1.61 19.44
CA LEU A 288 -4.30 -0.15 19.38
C LEU A 288 -5.66 0.41 19.84
N ASN A 289 -6.70 -0.42 19.94
CA ASN A 289 -8.08 0.03 20.14
C ASN A 289 -8.49 1.14 19.15
N HIS A 290 -7.94 1.06 17.92
CA HIS A 290 -8.19 2.05 16.86
C HIS A 290 -9.51 1.77 16.17
N ASN A 291 -10.39 2.77 16.17
CA ASN A 291 -11.66 2.69 15.46
C ASN A 291 -11.63 3.69 14.30
N ALA A 292 -11.43 3.17 13.09
CA ALA A 292 -11.43 3.98 11.87
C ALA A 292 -12.86 4.48 11.60
N ASP A 293 -13.10 5.76 11.80
CA ASP A 293 -14.36 6.41 11.44
C ASP A 293 -14.42 6.63 9.93
N ARG A 294 -15.59 6.37 9.31
CA ARG A 294 -15.76 6.42 7.86
C ARG A 294 -15.43 7.79 7.27
N ASP A 295 -15.95 8.84 7.88
CA ASP A 295 -15.83 10.20 7.33
C ASP A 295 -14.41 10.73 7.57
N ALA A 296 -13.86 10.53 8.76
CA ALA A 296 -12.47 10.88 9.08
C ALA A 296 -11.47 10.11 8.19
N SER A 297 -11.70 8.83 7.94
CA SER A 297 -10.85 8.00 7.08
C SER A 297 -10.94 8.42 5.60
N LEU A 298 -12.12 8.83 5.12
CA LEU A 298 -12.27 9.37 3.78
C LEU A 298 -11.54 10.72 3.65
N ASP A 299 -11.63 11.58 4.65
CA ASP A 299 -10.90 12.85 4.68
C ASP A 299 -9.40 12.65 4.75
N TYR A 300 -8.92 11.70 5.55
CA TYR A 300 -7.52 11.27 5.57
C TYR A 300 -7.03 10.87 4.17
N LEU A 301 -7.78 10.03 3.47
CA LEU A 301 -7.41 9.58 2.13
C LEU A 301 -7.41 10.75 1.13
N LYS A 302 -8.43 11.60 1.16
CA LYS A 302 -8.51 12.80 0.31
C LYS A 302 -7.36 13.78 0.56
N GLN A 303 -6.96 14.00 1.80
CA GLN A 303 -5.83 14.87 2.15
C GLN A 303 -4.51 14.26 1.72
N THR A 304 -4.27 12.98 2.01
CA THR A 304 -3.04 12.28 1.69
C THR A 304 -2.80 12.22 0.18
N TYR A 305 -3.86 11.95 -0.59
CA TYR A 305 -3.80 11.82 -2.05
C TYR A 305 -4.44 12.99 -2.79
N ALA A 306 -4.46 14.19 -2.18
CA ALA A 306 -5.11 15.37 -2.75
C ALA A 306 -4.67 15.68 -4.19
N ARG A 307 -3.38 15.58 -4.49
CA ARG A 307 -2.83 15.82 -5.84
C ARG A 307 -3.35 14.81 -6.87
N ILE A 308 -3.54 13.56 -6.48
CA ILE A 308 -4.03 12.49 -7.36
C ILE A 308 -5.54 12.64 -7.56
N LEU A 309 -6.28 12.95 -6.48
CA LEU A 309 -7.73 13.05 -6.51
C LEU A 309 -8.25 14.36 -7.10
N GLN A 310 -7.46 15.47 -7.01
CA GLN A 310 -7.83 16.78 -7.55
C GLN A 310 -7.28 17.04 -8.96
N GLY A 311 -6.38 16.23 -9.47
CA GLY A 311 -5.61 16.44 -10.71
C GLY A 311 -6.40 16.39 -12.02
N THR A 312 -7.72 16.63 -12.01
CA THR A 312 -8.57 16.64 -13.20
C THR A 312 -9.15 18.02 -13.55
N HIS A 313 -8.67 19.11 -12.94
CA HIS A 313 -9.20 20.46 -13.22
C HIS A 313 -8.23 21.44 -13.89
N SER A 314 -7.03 21.06 -14.28
CA SER A 314 -6.16 21.96 -15.04
C SER A 314 -5.53 21.26 -16.25
N THR A 315 -5.85 21.81 -17.39
CA THR A 315 -5.43 21.57 -18.77
C THR A 315 -6.28 20.56 -19.53
N GLY A 316 -6.90 21.10 -20.58
CA GLY A 316 -7.78 20.45 -21.53
C GLY A 316 -7.15 19.29 -22.29
N ASP A 317 -7.10 18.16 -21.62
CA ASP A 317 -6.99 16.88 -22.29
C ASP A 317 -8.42 16.35 -22.47
N ALA A 318 -8.82 16.40 -23.73
CA ALA A 318 -10.06 15.85 -24.19
C ALA A 318 -10.28 14.45 -23.63
N GLU A 319 -11.49 14.21 -23.14
CA GLU A 319 -12.03 12.93 -22.73
C GLU A 319 -11.58 11.80 -23.68
N GLN A 320 -10.45 11.16 -23.39
CA GLN A 320 -10.26 9.80 -23.80
C GLN A 320 -11.03 8.95 -22.78
N GLU A 321 -12.26 8.63 -23.15
CA GLU A 321 -13.04 7.59 -22.50
C GLU A 321 -12.13 6.37 -22.29
N ASP A 322 -12.27 5.70 -21.13
CA ASP A 322 -11.74 4.37 -20.85
C ASP A 322 -12.29 3.37 -21.90
N VAL A 323 -11.77 3.41 -23.10
CA VAL A 323 -12.03 2.42 -24.13
C VAL A 323 -11.03 1.32 -23.91
N PRO A 324 -11.48 0.07 -23.68
CA PRO A 324 -10.57 -1.05 -23.52
C PRO A 324 -9.73 -1.23 -24.79
N GLY A 325 -8.42 -0.95 -24.65
CA GLY A 325 -7.40 -1.42 -25.58
C GLY A 325 -7.40 -0.78 -26.98
N GLN A 326 -7.14 0.52 -27.09
CA GLN A 326 -6.50 1.05 -28.30
C GLN A 326 -5.06 1.38 -27.97
N ASP A 327 -4.17 0.52 -28.45
CA ASP A 327 -2.72 0.70 -28.39
C ASP A 327 -2.36 1.95 -29.23
N VAL A 328 -1.94 3.01 -28.56
CA VAL A 328 -1.33 4.15 -29.25
C VAL A 328 0.15 3.83 -29.41
N ASP A 329 0.58 3.61 -30.65
CA ASP A 329 2.01 3.48 -31.02
C ASP A 329 2.76 4.74 -30.61
N ALA A 330 3.57 4.64 -29.56
CA ALA A 330 4.43 5.72 -29.07
C ALA A 330 5.72 5.92 -29.90
N ASP A 331 5.83 5.31 -31.07
CA ASP A 331 7.07 5.28 -31.88
C ASP A 331 7.10 6.20 -33.12
N ASP A 332 6.09 7.07 -33.34
CA ASP A 332 6.11 7.97 -34.48
C ASP A 332 6.79 9.35 -34.22
N LEU A 333 7.59 9.47 -33.16
CA LEU A 333 8.36 10.68 -32.85
C LEU A 333 9.87 10.41 -32.87
N VAL A 334 10.40 10.02 -34.03
CA VAL A 334 11.83 10.20 -34.33
C VAL A 334 11.96 11.32 -35.39
N PRO A 335 12.51 12.48 -35.07
CA PRO A 335 12.82 13.48 -36.11
C PRO A 335 13.97 12.98 -36.96
N SER A 336 13.74 12.93 -38.26
CA SER A 336 14.76 12.72 -39.28
C SER A 336 15.81 13.82 -39.18
N VAL A 337 17.08 13.46 -38.98
CA VAL A 337 18.27 14.20 -39.40
C VAL A 337 19.18 13.23 -40.11
#